data_f5a0c4117c843fe02453ec98d1991d86
#
_entry.id   f5a0c4117c843fe02453ec98d1991d86
#
_cell.length_a   1.000
_cell.length_b   1.000
_cell.length_c   1.000
_cell.angle_alpha   90.00
_cell.angle_beta   90.00
_cell.angle_gamma   90.00
#
_symmetry.space_group_name_H-M   'P 1'
#
loop_
_entity.id
_entity.type
_entity.pdbx_description
1 polymer ?
#
loop_
_entity_poly.entity_id
_entity_poly.type
_entity_poly.pdbx_seq_one_letter_code
_entity_poly.pdbx_strand_id
1 'polypeptide(L)'
;MKEIMGKNDFSSAYDRLMDQVFKDPDVAKFLIDNEQILSPQAIERGKTKLYEYYHEKQLISKGTANLAPGYSPQLIVNAGQIDITYIPTKELIEQKHQAHLKRLVSSISMPKFIRNASFDDLYIDNAHQTKKRIAAISAGLDFVSQYSGDGFQPGLYLYGPFGVGKTYLLGAIANDLARQKGIATTMMHFPSFVVEMRNSIKDNNLGQKLDAVKKAPVLILDDIGADALTTWVRDDILGVILEYRMQEELTTFFSSNFSMDELQAHLAVNTKGEKEPVKANRIMERIKFLSRQYEMDGVNLRDKGYVDLKGTD
;
A
#
# COMPACT_ATOMS: atom_id res chain seq x y z
N MET A 1 16.26 43.51 -50.83
CA MET A 1 16.66 44.21 -49.58
C MET A 1 15.87 43.77 -48.34
N LYS A 2 14.57 43.46 -48.40
CA LYS A 2 13.80 42.93 -47.23
C LYS A 2 14.19 41.52 -46.78
N GLU A 3 14.64 40.63 -47.66
CA GLU A 3 15.06 39.26 -47.31
C GLU A 3 16.42 39.18 -46.60
N ILE A 4 17.30 40.16 -46.82
CA ILE A 4 18.63 40.19 -46.19
C ILE A 4 18.56 40.77 -44.76
N MET A 5 17.64 41.71 -44.50
CA MET A 5 17.41 42.25 -43.16
C MET A 5 16.82 41.19 -42.21
N GLY A 6 15.93 40.30 -42.68
CA GLY A 6 15.36 39.23 -41.84
C GLY A 6 16.39 38.15 -41.41
N LYS A 7 17.37 37.85 -42.27
CA LYS A 7 18.43 36.85 -41.93
C LYS A 7 19.40 37.34 -40.87
N ASN A 8 19.77 38.62 -40.88
CA ASN A 8 20.68 39.19 -39.87
C ASN A 8 20.02 39.34 -38.51
N ASP A 9 18.73 39.63 -38.44
CA ASP A 9 17.99 39.70 -37.18
C ASP A 9 17.80 38.30 -36.54
N PHE A 10 17.54 37.29 -37.37
CA PHE A 10 17.45 35.90 -36.88
C PHE A 10 18.78 35.36 -36.35
N SER A 11 19.90 35.64 -37.04
CA SER A 11 21.23 35.24 -36.57
C SER A 11 21.57 35.90 -35.23
N SER A 12 21.32 37.21 -35.10
CA SER A 12 21.61 37.92 -33.84
C SER A 12 20.71 37.52 -32.67
N ALA A 13 19.48 37.06 -32.91
CA ALA A 13 18.57 36.55 -31.90
C ALA A 13 18.99 35.15 -31.45
N TYR A 14 19.38 34.29 -32.38
CA TYR A 14 19.89 32.94 -32.07
C TYR A 14 21.20 33.00 -31.28
N ASP A 15 22.16 33.86 -31.66
CA ASP A 15 23.43 34.01 -30.95
C ASP A 15 23.21 34.49 -29.52
N ARG A 16 22.31 35.44 -29.29
CA ARG A 16 21.93 35.88 -27.92
C ARG A 16 21.30 34.80 -27.11
N LEU A 17 20.45 33.96 -27.71
CA LEU A 17 19.82 32.81 -27.04
C LEU A 17 20.86 31.78 -26.66
N MET A 18 21.77 31.42 -27.57
CA MET A 18 22.84 30.47 -27.27
C MET A 18 23.81 30.97 -26.21
N ASP A 19 24.06 32.28 -26.17
CA ASP A 19 24.84 32.89 -25.09
C ASP A 19 24.20 32.69 -23.71
N GLN A 20 22.87 32.75 -23.62
CA GLN A 20 22.14 32.43 -22.36
C GLN A 20 22.26 30.97 -22.02
N VAL A 21 22.14 30.06 -22.99
CA VAL A 21 22.28 28.62 -22.80
C VAL A 21 23.66 28.26 -22.26
N PHE A 22 24.73 28.79 -22.86
CA PHE A 22 26.12 28.54 -22.42
C PHE A 22 26.46 29.17 -21.07
N LYS A 23 25.74 30.23 -20.66
CA LYS A 23 25.89 30.86 -19.34
C LYS A 23 25.09 30.14 -18.24
N ASP A 24 24.19 29.20 -18.59
CA ASP A 24 23.49 28.42 -17.60
C ASP A 24 24.50 27.59 -16.78
N PRO A 25 24.44 27.63 -15.42
CA PRO A 25 25.44 26.98 -14.58
C PRO A 25 25.57 25.47 -14.80
N ASP A 26 24.45 24.77 -15.10
CA ASP A 26 24.48 23.32 -15.29
C ASP A 26 25.05 22.97 -16.68
N VAL A 27 24.72 23.77 -17.70
CA VAL A 27 25.32 23.62 -19.05
C VAL A 27 26.81 23.89 -19.00
N ALA A 28 27.23 24.99 -18.38
CA ALA A 28 28.66 25.35 -18.25
C ALA A 28 29.44 24.25 -17.51
N LYS A 29 28.90 23.77 -16.39
CA LYS A 29 29.49 22.68 -15.63
C LYS A 29 29.60 21.40 -16.46
N PHE A 30 28.52 21.01 -17.16
CA PHE A 30 28.51 19.82 -18.00
C PHE A 30 29.59 19.87 -19.08
N LEU A 31 29.78 21.02 -19.74
CA LEU A 31 30.80 21.19 -20.76
C LEU A 31 32.23 21.12 -20.17
N ILE A 32 32.47 21.70 -19.00
CA ILE A 32 33.76 21.62 -18.29
C ILE A 32 34.04 20.18 -17.86
N ASP A 33 33.08 19.51 -17.23
CA ASP A 33 33.24 18.14 -16.73
C ASP A 33 33.54 17.13 -17.87
N ASN A 34 33.17 17.46 -19.11
CA ASN A 34 33.31 16.60 -20.29
C ASN A 34 34.28 17.16 -21.36
N GLU A 35 35.11 18.16 -21.06
CA GLU A 35 35.98 18.83 -22.03
C GLU A 35 36.99 17.88 -22.74
N GLN A 36 37.38 16.79 -22.08
CA GLN A 36 38.28 15.78 -22.64
C GLN A 36 37.61 14.81 -23.62
N ILE A 37 36.25 14.73 -23.58
CA ILE A 37 35.47 13.78 -24.37
C ILE A 37 34.77 14.50 -25.54
N LEU A 38 34.37 15.75 -25.33
CA LEU A 38 33.61 16.53 -26.29
C LEU A 38 34.52 17.35 -27.20
N SER A 39 34.55 17.02 -28.50
CA SER A 39 35.24 17.85 -29.49
C SER A 39 34.47 19.15 -29.73
N PRO A 40 35.14 20.23 -30.24
CA PRO A 40 34.45 21.46 -30.64
C PRO A 40 33.32 21.22 -31.64
N GLN A 41 33.49 20.25 -32.55
CA GLN A 41 32.46 19.87 -33.51
C GLN A 41 31.28 19.16 -32.82
N ALA A 42 31.51 18.38 -31.78
CA ALA A 42 30.44 17.73 -30.99
C ALA A 42 29.60 18.77 -30.24
N ILE A 43 30.25 19.79 -29.67
CA ILE A 43 29.57 20.91 -29.00
C ILE A 43 28.72 21.69 -30.00
N GLU A 44 29.26 22.00 -31.19
CA GLU A 44 28.50 22.71 -32.24
C GLU A 44 27.25 21.94 -32.67
N ARG A 45 27.38 20.62 -32.90
CA ARG A 45 26.23 19.76 -33.24
C ARG A 45 25.25 19.61 -32.08
N GLY A 46 25.74 19.65 -30.83
CA GLY A 46 24.95 19.53 -29.62
C GLY A 46 24.18 20.75 -29.18
N LYS A 47 24.33 21.93 -29.87
CA LYS A 47 23.65 23.19 -29.52
C LYS A 47 22.14 23.06 -29.38
N THR A 48 21.50 22.27 -30.24
CA THR A 48 20.06 22.02 -30.17
C THR A 48 19.69 21.29 -28.90
N LYS A 49 20.51 20.29 -28.46
CA LYS A 49 20.29 19.54 -27.23
C LYS A 49 20.56 20.42 -26.00
N LEU A 50 21.56 21.24 -26.00
CA LEU A 50 21.83 22.22 -24.94
C LEU A 50 20.67 23.21 -24.79
N TYR A 51 20.11 23.69 -25.91
CA TYR A 51 18.94 24.54 -25.87
C TYR A 51 17.69 23.81 -25.37
N GLU A 52 17.43 22.60 -25.86
CA GLU A 52 16.32 21.75 -25.39
C GLU A 52 16.39 21.56 -23.86
N TYR A 53 17.57 21.21 -23.33
CA TYR A 53 17.80 21.11 -21.90
C TYR A 53 17.48 22.40 -21.14
N TYR A 54 18.05 23.52 -21.61
CA TYR A 54 17.85 24.83 -20.99
C TYR A 54 16.37 25.24 -21.00
N HIS A 55 15.67 25.03 -22.11
CA HIS A 55 14.26 25.37 -22.27
C HIS A 55 13.37 24.52 -21.33
N GLU A 56 13.58 23.21 -21.30
CA GLU A 56 12.85 22.29 -20.39
C GLU A 56 13.07 22.66 -18.91
N LYS A 57 14.30 22.97 -18.52
CA LYS A 57 14.63 23.45 -17.17
C LYS A 57 13.87 24.74 -16.82
N GLN A 58 13.74 25.67 -17.77
CA GLN A 58 12.99 26.92 -17.60
C GLN A 58 11.47 26.66 -17.46
N LEU A 59 10.91 25.72 -18.22
CA LEU A 59 9.50 25.34 -18.10
C LEU A 59 9.21 24.73 -16.73
N ILE A 60 10.05 23.81 -16.24
CA ILE A 60 9.94 23.20 -14.92
C ILE A 60 10.02 24.26 -13.82
N SER A 61 10.96 25.19 -13.90
CA SER A 61 11.13 26.25 -12.88
C SER A 61 9.92 27.21 -12.80
N LYS A 62 9.21 27.38 -13.90
CA LYS A 62 7.99 28.21 -13.99
C LYS A 62 6.71 27.42 -13.68
N GLY A 63 6.81 26.13 -13.38
CA GLY A 63 5.63 25.28 -13.14
C GLY A 63 4.74 25.08 -14.37
N THR A 64 5.29 25.30 -15.58
CA THR A 64 4.57 25.10 -16.85
C THR A 64 4.76 23.67 -17.36
N ALA A 65 3.84 23.21 -18.23
CA ALA A 65 3.92 21.87 -18.80
C ALA A 65 5.24 21.68 -19.58
N ASN A 66 5.97 20.63 -19.28
CA ASN A 66 7.19 20.19 -19.96
C ASN A 66 6.92 18.91 -20.78
N LEU A 67 7.91 18.49 -21.59
CA LEU A 67 7.79 17.30 -22.46
C LEU A 67 7.55 16.00 -21.67
N ALA A 68 8.11 15.91 -20.47
CA ALA A 68 8.02 14.72 -19.64
C ALA A 68 7.62 15.09 -18.19
N PRO A 69 6.31 15.25 -17.90
CA PRO A 69 5.86 15.60 -16.55
C PRO A 69 6.36 14.61 -15.49
N GLY A 70 6.92 15.15 -14.39
CA GLY A 70 7.49 14.34 -13.30
C GLY A 70 8.91 13.82 -13.57
N TYR A 71 9.53 14.21 -14.70
CA TYR A 71 10.92 13.92 -15.00
C TYR A 71 11.72 15.21 -15.11
N SER A 72 13.00 15.14 -14.76
CA SER A 72 13.98 16.23 -14.96
C SER A 72 14.91 15.90 -16.10
N PRO A 73 15.17 16.83 -17.03
CA PRO A 73 16.16 16.64 -18.09
C PRO A 73 17.57 16.59 -17.47
N GLN A 74 18.42 15.77 -18.04
CA GLN A 74 19.83 15.67 -17.69
C GLN A 74 20.67 15.58 -18.96
N LEU A 75 21.69 16.41 -19.04
CA LEU A 75 22.67 16.33 -20.12
C LEU A 75 23.57 15.11 -19.93
N ILE A 76 23.79 14.37 -21.00
CA ILE A 76 24.69 13.21 -21.03
C ILE A 76 25.61 13.28 -22.27
N VAL A 77 26.73 12.57 -22.21
CA VAL A 77 27.56 12.30 -23.39
C VAL A 77 27.24 10.87 -23.85
N ASN A 78 26.77 10.75 -25.08
CA ASN A 78 26.47 9.47 -25.71
C ASN A 78 27.29 9.34 -27.00
N ALA A 79 28.17 8.35 -27.07
CA ALA A 79 29.09 8.13 -28.21
C ALA A 79 29.86 9.39 -28.66
N GLY A 80 30.31 10.22 -27.68
CA GLY A 80 31.04 11.47 -27.96
C GLY A 80 30.17 12.61 -28.47
N GLN A 81 28.85 12.50 -28.40
CA GLN A 81 27.88 13.54 -28.74
C GLN A 81 27.07 13.93 -27.49
N ILE A 82 26.61 15.18 -27.47
CA ILE A 82 25.71 15.68 -26.42
C ILE A 82 24.30 15.16 -26.68
N ASP A 83 23.69 14.59 -25.66
CA ASP A 83 22.30 14.14 -25.69
C ASP A 83 21.61 14.48 -24.35
N ILE A 84 20.28 14.28 -24.30
CA ILE A 84 19.45 14.50 -23.13
C ILE A 84 18.81 13.17 -22.72
N THR A 85 18.88 12.89 -21.43
CA THR A 85 18.06 11.86 -20.80
C THR A 85 17.09 12.49 -19.81
N TYR A 86 15.98 11.80 -19.51
CA TYR A 86 14.99 12.24 -18.55
C TYR A 86 14.98 11.30 -17.35
N ILE A 87 15.37 11.81 -16.19
CA ILE A 87 15.36 11.06 -14.93
C ILE A 87 14.12 11.39 -14.11
N PRO A 88 13.46 10.40 -13.46
CA PRO A 88 12.29 10.67 -12.63
C PRO A 88 12.67 11.59 -11.47
N THR A 89 11.82 12.57 -11.19
CA THR A 89 11.99 13.45 -10.02
C THR A 89 11.76 12.66 -8.73
N LYS A 90 12.26 13.19 -7.59
CA LYS A 90 12.04 12.58 -6.28
C LYS A 90 10.54 12.43 -5.98
N GLU A 91 9.75 13.43 -6.36
CA GLU A 91 8.29 13.44 -6.18
C GLU A 91 7.63 12.32 -6.98
N LEU A 92 8.04 12.10 -8.24
CA LEU A 92 7.51 11.01 -9.06
C LEU A 92 7.91 9.64 -8.52
N ILE A 93 9.15 9.49 -8.07
CA ILE A 93 9.62 8.24 -7.42
C ILE A 93 8.78 7.95 -6.19
N GLU A 94 8.59 8.95 -5.33
CA GLU A 94 7.77 8.81 -4.13
C GLU A 94 6.31 8.51 -4.45
N GLN A 95 5.70 9.20 -5.41
CA GLN A 95 4.34 8.91 -5.87
C GLN A 95 4.20 7.47 -6.40
N LYS A 96 5.16 6.99 -7.20
CA LYS A 96 5.17 5.61 -7.69
C LYS A 96 5.34 4.61 -6.55
N HIS A 97 6.20 4.91 -5.59
CA HIS A 97 6.41 4.09 -4.40
C HIS A 97 5.13 4.00 -3.56
N GLN A 98 4.50 5.14 -3.25
CA GLN A 98 3.23 5.18 -2.53
C GLN A 98 2.10 4.46 -3.28
N ALA A 99 2.02 4.62 -4.61
CA ALA A 99 1.05 3.89 -5.42
C ALA A 99 1.30 2.37 -5.40
N HIS A 100 2.57 1.95 -5.39
CA HIS A 100 2.94 0.54 -5.25
C HIS A 100 2.52 -0.01 -3.88
N LEU A 101 2.85 0.67 -2.78
CA LEU A 101 2.45 0.27 -1.43
C LEU A 101 0.93 0.14 -1.29
N LYS A 102 0.17 1.09 -1.85
CA LYS A 102 -1.30 1.02 -1.86
C LYS A 102 -1.86 -0.19 -2.62
N ARG A 103 -1.12 -0.74 -3.59
CA ARG A 103 -1.51 -1.96 -4.31
C ARG A 103 -1.21 -3.22 -3.51
N LEU A 104 -0.19 -3.20 -2.66
CA LEU A 104 0.15 -4.34 -1.80
C LEU A 104 -0.92 -4.60 -0.73
N VAL A 105 -1.58 -3.54 -0.23
CA VAL A 105 -2.68 -3.71 0.73
C VAL A 105 -4.01 -3.59 0.00
N SER A 106 -4.57 -4.72 -0.41
CA SER A 106 -5.92 -4.77 -0.95
C SER A 106 -6.93 -4.82 0.20
N SER A 107 -7.97 -4.00 0.12
CA SER A 107 -9.01 -3.95 1.14
C SER A 107 -10.40 -4.09 0.53
N ILE A 108 -11.19 -5.03 1.04
CA ILE A 108 -12.57 -5.28 0.64
C ILE A 108 -13.48 -4.75 1.75
N SER A 109 -14.28 -3.74 1.42
CA SER A 109 -15.27 -3.14 2.34
C SER A 109 -14.68 -2.62 3.66
N MET A 110 -13.43 -2.15 3.66
CA MET A 110 -12.78 -1.61 4.85
C MET A 110 -12.94 -0.10 4.98
N PRO A 111 -13.06 0.45 6.21
CA PRO A 111 -13.10 1.88 6.45
C PRO A 111 -11.84 2.59 5.93
N LYS A 112 -12.00 3.85 5.48
CA LYS A 112 -10.90 4.64 4.91
C LYS A 112 -9.71 4.84 5.87
N PHE A 113 -9.96 4.98 7.17
CA PHE A 113 -8.92 5.20 8.18
C PHE A 113 -7.92 4.04 8.30
N ILE A 114 -8.31 2.81 7.92
CA ILE A 114 -7.42 1.64 7.92
C ILE A 114 -6.26 1.80 6.93
N ARG A 115 -6.46 2.55 5.84
CA ARG A 115 -5.44 2.75 4.80
C ARG A 115 -4.17 3.43 5.31
N ASN A 116 -4.30 4.21 6.39
CA ASN A 116 -3.21 4.96 6.99
C ASN A 116 -2.91 4.48 8.42
N ALA A 117 -3.44 3.32 8.82
CA ALA A 117 -3.20 2.78 10.16
C ALA A 117 -1.70 2.53 10.37
N SER A 118 -1.18 2.97 11.51
CA SER A 118 0.23 2.88 11.91
C SER A 118 0.34 2.41 13.35
N PHE A 119 1.42 1.72 13.68
CA PHE A 119 1.72 1.39 15.07
C PHE A 119 2.00 2.63 15.90
N ASP A 120 2.55 3.69 15.32
CA ASP A 120 2.83 4.95 16.02
C ASP A 120 1.57 5.54 16.65
N ASP A 121 0.43 5.49 15.92
CA ASP A 121 -0.85 6.01 16.41
C ASP A 121 -1.43 5.17 17.56
N LEU A 122 -1.02 3.90 17.70
CA LEU A 122 -1.48 3.01 18.76
C LEU A 122 -0.85 3.31 20.12
N TYR A 123 0.28 4.02 20.17
CA TYR A 123 1.02 4.36 21.39
C TYR A 123 0.75 5.77 21.93
N ILE A 124 0.04 6.62 21.18
CA ILE A 124 -0.14 8.04 21.53
C ILE A 124 -0.95 8.23 22.83
N ASP A 125 -1.85 7.31 23.16
CA ASP A 125 -2.70 7.40 24.34
C ASP A 125 -2.22 6.49 25.48
N ASN A 126 -1.21 6.94 26.23
CA ASN A 126 -0.69 6.22 27.41
C ASN A 126 -1.73 6.03 28.52
N ALA A 127 -2.77 6.89 28.60
CA ALA A 127 -3.78 6.84 29.66
C ALA A 127 -4.76 5.64 29.51
N HIS A 128 -4.84 5.05 28.34
CA HIS A 128 -5.78 3.97 28.01
C HIS A 128 -5.09 2.65 27.65
N GLN A 129 -3.78 2.55 27.91
CA GLN A 129 -3.00 1.34 27.67
C GLN A 129 -3.23 0.29 28.77
N THR A 130 -3.91 -0.79 28.44
CA THR A 130 -4.01 -1.96 29.33
C THR A 130 -2.89 -2.95 29.03
N LYS A 131 -2.60 -3.85 29.98
CA LYS A 131 -1.61 -4.93 29.76
C LYS A 131 -1.97 -5.81 28.58
N LYS A 132 -3.25 -6.12 28.39
CA LYS A 132 -3.76 -6.95 27.29
C LYS A 132 -3.58 -6.25 25.96
N ARG A 133 -3.94 -4.96 25.88
CA ARG A 133 -3.73 -4.15 24.68
C ARG A 133 -2.26 -4.06 24.31
N ILE A 134 -1.37 -3.77 25.27
CA ILE A 134 0.08 -3.70 25.02
C ILE A 134 0.59 -5.04 24.50
N ALA A 135 0.18 -6.17 25.11
CA ALA A 135 0.59 -7.50 24.66
C ALA A 135 0.17 -7.78 23.20
N ALA A 136 -1.06 -7.41 22.83
CA ALA A 136 -1.54 -7.58 21.45
C ALA A 136 -0.75 -6.70 20.45
N ILE A 137 -0.46 -5.43 20.80
CA ILE A 137 0.34 -4.51 19.97
C ILE A 137 1.77 -5.05 19.82
N SER A 138 2.41 -5.48 20.92
CA SER A 138 3.75 -6.07 20.89
C SER A 138 3.80 -7.31 20.01
N ALA A 139 2.81 -8.21 20.14
CA ALA A 139 2.72 -9.39 19.29
C ALA A 139 2.59 -9.03 17.78
N GLY A 140 1.88 -7.95 17.45
CA GLY A 140 1.79 -7.44 16.09
C GLY A 140 3.12 -6.93 15.56
N LEU A 141 3.88 -6.18 16.38
CA LEU A 141 5.23 -5.71 16.03
C LEU A 141 6.21 -6.85 15.88
N ASP A 142 6.20 -7.81 16.82
CA ASP A 142 7.05 -9.00 16.76
C ASP A 142 6.76 -9.81 15.50
N PHE A 143 5.48 -9.97 15.15
CA PHE A 143 5.08 -10.62 13.91
C PHE A 143 5.68 -9.92 12.69
N VAL A 144 5.50 -8.61 12.53
CA VAL A 144 6.03 -7.84 11.39
C VAL A 144 7.55 -7.94 11.32
N SER A 145 8.24 -7.88 12.47
CA SER A 145 9.71 -7.95 12.50
C SER A 145 10.23 -9.30 12.03
N GLN A 146 9.59 -10.40 12.44
CA GLN A 146 10.04 -11.77 12.22
C GLN A 146 9.57 -12.36 10.89
N TYR A 147 8.43 -11.91 10.35
CA TYR A 147 7.84 -12.49 9.14
C TYR A 147 8.66 -12.12 7.90
N SER A 148 9.22 -13.14 7.24
CA SER A 148 10.03 -12.98 6.02
C SER A 148 9.23 -13.13 4.73
N GLY A 149 8.00 -13.68 4.81
CA GLY A 149 7.23 -14.12 3.65
C GLY A 149 7.54 -15.54 3.20
N ASP A 150 8.60 -16.15 3.71
CA ASP A 150 8.99 -17.52 3.48
C ASP A 150 8.63 -18.40 4.68
N GLY A 151 7.83 -19.43 4.44
CA GLY A 151 7.40 -20.36 5.47
C GLY A 151 6.17 -19.89 6.26
N PHE A 152 5.64 -20.80 7.06
CA PHE A 152 4.44 -20.58 7.84
C PHE A 152 4.73 -19.86 9.16
N GLN A 153 4.04 -18.77 9.40
CA GLN A 153 3.97 -18.11 10.69
C GLN A 153 2.50 -17.86 11.05
N PRO A 154 2.00 -18.39 12.20
CA PRO A 154 0.63 -18.13 12.61
C PRO A 154 0.39 -16.63 12.82
N GLY A 155 -0.72 -16.12 12.26
CA GLY A 155 -1.16 -14.75 12.50
C GLY A 155 -1.72 -14.55 13.91
N LEU A 156 -2.34 -13.39 14.15
CA LEU A 156 -3.00 -13.06 15.41
C LEU A 156 -4.52 -13.23 15.27
N TYR A 157 -5.15 -13.79 16.30
CA TYR A 157 -6.58 -13.74 16.54
C TYR A 157 -6.84 -12.67 17.62
N LEU A 158 -7.29 -11.49 17.21
CA LEU A 158 -7.57 -10.38 18.12
C LEU A 158 -9.03 -10.43 18.56
N TYR A 159 -9.28 -10.50 19.86
CA TYR A 159 -10.65 -10.50 20.37
C TYR A 159 -10.87 -9.48 21.50
N GLY A 160 -12.13 -9.14 21.76
CA GLY A 160 -12.52 -8.21 22.81
C GLY A 160 -13.63 -7.26 22.40
N PRO A 161 -14.01 -6.30 23.26
CA PRO A 161 -15.15 -5.41 23.05
C PRO A 161 -15.08 -4.59 21.75
N PHE A 162 -16.22 -4.02 21.36
CA PHE A 162 -16.27 -3.09 20.23
C PHE A 162 -15.44 -1.82 20.51
N GLY A 163 -14.83 -1.27 19.47
CA GLY A 163 -14.17 0.03 19.52
C GLY A 163 -12.78 0.04 20.17
N VAL A 164 -12.25 -1.08 20.69
CA VAL A 164 -10.93 -1.12 21.33
C VAL A 164 -9.74 -1.07 20.37
N GLY A 165 -9.97 -1.03 19.04
CA GLY A 165 -8.92 -0.86 18.04
C GLY A 165 -8.40 -2.14 17.38
N LYS A 166 -9.09 -3.29 17.49
CA LYS A 166 -8.69 -4.57 16.83
C LYS A 166 -8.43 -4.41 15.34
N THR A 167 -9.41 -3.90 14.62
CA THR A 167 -9.33 -3.65 13.17
C THR A 167 -8.20 -2.68 12.82
N TYR A 168 -7.97 -1.66 13.68
CA TYR A 168 -6.89 -0.70 13.48
C TYR A 168 -5.51 -1.35 13.60
N LEU A 169 -5.29 -2.18 14.61
CA LEU A 169 -4.04 -2.94 14.79
C LEU A 169 -3.78 -3.87 13.60
N LEU A 170 -4.82 -4.57 13.11
CA LEU A 170 -4.68 -5.41 11.90
C LEU A 170 -4.32 -4.58 10.66
N GLY A 171 -4.89 -3.38 10.53
CA GLY A 171 -4.53 -2.44 9.47
C GLY A 171 -3.08 -1.96 9.57
N ALA A 172 -2.59 -1.66 10.79
CA ALA A 172 -1.19 -1.29 11.03
C ALA A 172 -0.23 -2.43 10.64
N ILE A 173 -0.55 -3.67 11.01
CA ILE A 173 0.22 -4.87 10.60
C ILE A 173 0.27 -4.97 9.07
N ALA A 174 -0.88 -4.86 8.38
CA ALA A 174 -0.94 -4.95 6.92
C ALA A 174 -0.09 -3.88 6.23
N ASN A 175 -0.19 -2.63 6.70
CA ASN A 175 0.56 -1.50 6.14
C ASN A 175 2.08 -1.65 6.38
N ASP A 176 2.48 -2.15 7.55
CA ASP A 176 3.90 -2.36 7.86
C ASP A 176 4.49 -3.55 7.09
N LEU A 177 3.75 -4.64 6.89
CA LEU A 177 4.16 -5.75 6.02
C LEU A 177 4.39 -5.27 4.59
N ALA A 178 3.50 -4.41 4.06
CA ALA A 178 3.68 -3.82 2.74
C ALA A 178 4.90 -2.90 2.70
N ARG A 179 5.02 -1.98 3.67
CA ARG A 179 6.04 -0.92 3.71
C ARG A 179 7.45 -1.47 3.95
N GLN A 180 7.59 -2.38 4.94
CA GLN A 180 8.91 -2.87 5.37
C GLN A 180 9.37 -4.11 4.62
N LYS A 181 8.44 -4.94 4.17
CA LYS A 181 8.73 -6.26 3.60
C LYS A 181 8.27 -6.43 2.15
N GLY A 182 7.49 -5.49 1.60
CA GLY A 182 6.90 -5.62 0.26
C GLY A 182 5.88 -6.76 0.13
N ILE A 183 5.29 -7.21 1.24
CA ILE A 183 4.39 -8.37 1.29
C ILE A 183 2.95 -7.92 1.03
N ALA A 184 2.30 -8.58 0.06
CA ALA A 184 0.91 -8.31 -0.26
C ALA A 184 -0.03 -8.88 0.81
N THR A 185 -0.96 -8.03 1.30
CA THR A 185 -1.96 -8.39 2.30
C THR A 185 -3.36 -8.10 1.77
N THR A 186 -4.26 -9.07 1.88
CA THR A 186 -5.69 -8.88 1.61
C THR A 186 -6.43 -8.78 2.93
N MET A 187 -7.06 -7.64 3.18
CA MET A 187 -7.86 -7.39 4.37
C MET A 187 -9.33 -7.20 4.01
N MET A 188 -10.23 -7.90 4.70
CA MET A 188 -11.66 -7.81 4.43
C MET A 188 -12.49 -7.79 5.71
N HIS A 189 -13.56 -7.01 5.71
CA HIS A 189 -14.62 -7.09 6.68
C HIS A 189 -15.52 -8.29 6.33
N PHE A 190 -15.44 -9.36 7.14
CA PHE A 190 -16.03 -10.65 6.80
C PHE A 190 -17.55 -10.59 6.56
N PRO A 191 -18.37 -9.89 7.38
CA PRO A 191 -19.82 -9.75 7.12
C PRO A 191 -20.10 -9.12 5.75
N SER A 192 -19.39 -8.06 5.36
CA SER A 192 -19.57 -7.42 4.04
C SER A 192 -19.15 -8.33 2.89
N PHE A 193 -18.05 -9.08 3.08
CA PHE A 193 -17.60 -10.07 2.11
C PHE A 193 -18.66 -11.16 1.87
N VAL A 194 -19.33 -11.63 2.92
CA VAL A 194 -20.44 -12.60 2.80
C VAL A 194 -21.57 -12.06 1.92
N VAL A 195 -21.95 -10.79 2.09
CA VAL A 195 -22.96 -10.15 1.25
C VAL A 195 -22.50 -10.10 -0.21
N GLU A 196 -21.23 -9.77 -0.45
CA GLU A 196 -20.65 -9.75 -1.78
C GLU A 196 -20.62 -11.15 -2.42
N MET A 197 -20.29 -12.19 -1.65
CA MET A 197 -20.30 -13.58 -2.13
C MET A 197 -21.71 -14.02 -2.56
N ARG A 198 -22.75 -13.66 -1.80
CA ARG A 198 -24.14 -13.95 -2.19
C ARG A 198 -24.52 -13.29 -3.52
N ASN A 199 -24.11 -12.04 -3.72
CA ASN A 199 -24.36 -11.34 -4.99
C ASN A 199 -23.59 -11.99 -6.15
N SER A 200 -22.38 -12.47 -5.90
CA SER A 200 -21.52 -13.10 -6.89
C SER A 200 -22.02 -14.44 -7.43
N ILE A 201 -22.97 -15.07 -6.74
CA ILE A 201 -23.66 -16.26 -7.25
C ILE A 201 -24.43 -15.93 -8.54
N LYS A 202 -25.10 -14.76 -8.57
CA LYS A 202 -25.89 -14.31 -9.74
C LYS A 202 -24.99 -13.97 -10.94
N ASP A 203 -23.78 -13.48 -10.66
CA ASP A 203 -22.82 -13.02 -11.67
C ASP A 203 -21.89 -14.14 -12.16
N ASN A 204 -22.04 -15.38 -11.67
CA ASN A 204 -21.20 -16.54 -11.96
C ASN A 204 -19.70 -16.32 -11.75
N ASN A 205 -19.31 -15.44 -10.79
CA ASN A 205 -17.92 -15.11 -10.48
C ASN A 205 -17.50 -15.47 -9.05
N LEU A 206 -18.34 -16.20 -8.31
CA LEU A 206 -18.11 -16.64 -6.93
C LEU A 206 -16.76 -17.37 -6.80
N GLY A 207 -16.48 -18.32 -7.71
CA GLY A 207 -15.25 -19.12 -7.67
C GLY A 207 -14.00 -18.27 -7.80
N GLN A 208 -13.97 -17.29 -8.71
CA GLN A 208 -12.82 -16.40 -8.89
C GLN A 208 -12.55 -15.55 -7.66
N LYS A 209 -13.59 -15.00 -7.05
CA LYS A 209 -13.47 -14.17 -5.85
C LYS A 209 -13.00 -15.00 -4.65
N LEU A 210 -13.55 -16.20 -4.48
CA LEU A 210 -13.14 -17.12 -3.41
C LEU A 210 -11.69 -17.54 -3.60
N ASP A 211 -11.27 -17.82 -4.83
CA ASP A 211 -9.90 -18.17 -5.18
C ASP A 211 -8.91 -17.02 -4.89
N ALA A 212 -9.27 -15.79 -5.22
CA ALA A 212 -8.43 -14.62 -4.94
C ALA A 212 -8.19 -14.45 -3.44
N VAL A 213 -9.24 -14.68 -2.63
CA VAL A 213 -9.15 -14.57 -1.17
C VAL A 213 -8.35 -15.71 -0.55
N LYS A 214 -8.66 -16.96 -0.87
CA LYS A 214 -7.98 -18.11 -0.24
C LYS A 214 -6.51 -18.19 -0.59
N LYS A 215 -6.09 -17.66 -1.77
CA LYS A 215 -4.70 -17.67 -2.27
C LYS A 215 -3.90 -16.40 -1.90
N ALA A 216 -4.50 -15.45 -1.20
CA ALA A 216 -3.78 -14.23 -0.77
C ALA A 216 -2.56 -14.60 0.09
N PRO A 217 -1.36 -14.03 -0.14
CA PRO A 217 -0.16 -14.36 0.67
C PRO A 217 -0.42 -14.18 2.16
N VAL A 218 -0.94 -13.02 2.56
CA VAL A 218 -1.43 -12.75 3.91
C VAL A 218 -2.90 -12.36 3.82
N LEU A 219 -3.74 -13.00 4.64
CA LEU A 219 -5.17 -12.74 4.71
C LEU A 219 -5.55 -12.23 6.11
N ILE A 220 -6.37 -11.19 6.15
CA ILE A 220 -6.98 -10.66 7.36
C ILE A 220 -8.51 -10.77 7.23
N LEU A 221 -9.13 -11.55 8.10
CA LEU A 221 -10.57 -11.69 8.23
C LEU A 221 -11.03 -10.89 9.45
N ASP A 222 -11.59 -9.70 9.18
CA ASP A 222 -12.03 -8.79 10.22
C ASP A 222 -13.50 -9.05 10.60
N ASP A 223 -13.77 -9.03 11.90
CA ASP A 223 -15.10 -9.14 12.52
C ASP A 223 -15.80 -10.49 12.26
N ILE A 224 -15.07 -11.62 12.39
CA ILE A 224 -15.68 -12.95 12.30
C ILE A 224 -16.58 -13.20 13.50
N GLY A 225 -17.78 -13.79 13.25
CA GLY A 225 -18.76 -14.07 14.29
C GLY A 225 -19.67 -12.89 14.64
N ALA A 226 -19.59 -11.73 13.94
CA ALA A 226 -20.47 -10.59 14.19
C ALA A 226 -21.95 -10.94 14.00
N ASP A 227 -22.25 -11.80 13.03
CA ASP A 227 -23.60 -12.28 12.73
C ASP A 227 -23.67 -13.80 12.84
N ALA A 228 -24.89 -14.33 13.12
CA ALA A 228 -25.13 -15.75 13.04
C ALA A 228 -24.88 -16.26 11.61
N LEU A 229 -23.94 -17.19 11.46
CA LEU A 229 -23.57 -17.71 10.15
C LEU A 229 -24.60 -18.76 9.68
N THR A 230 -25.06 -18.60 8.44
CA THR A 230 -25.77 -19.69 7.77
C THR A 230 -24.81 -20.85 7.51
N THR A 231 -25.35 -22.07 7.41
CA THR A 231 -24.56 -23.27 7.09
C THR A 231 -23.70 -23.06 5.84
N TRP A 232 -24.25 -22.42 4.80
CA TRP A 232 -23.52 -22.10 3.58
C TRP A 232 -22.32 -21.18 3.83
N VAL A 233 -22.47 -20.11 4.61
CA VAL A 233 -21.36 -19.19 4.91
C VAL A 233 -20.30 -19.87 5.74
N ARG A 234 -20.72 -20.63 6.77
CA ARG A 234 -19.79 -21.31 7.66
C ARG A 234 -19.01 -22.43 6.93
N ASP A 235 -19.71 -23.30 6.21
CA ASP A 235 -19.12 -24.54 5.66
C ASP A 235 -18.53 -24.31 4.26
N ASP A 236 -19.27 -23.62 3.35
CA ASP A 236 -18.89 -23.50 1.94
C ASP A 236 -18.03 -22.25 1.64
N ILE A 237 -18.05 -21.23 2.50
CA ILE A 237 -17.23 -20.04 2.33
C ILE A 237 -16.05 -20.05 3.33
N LEU A 238 -16.34 -19.87 4.62
CA LEU A 238 -15.31 -19.79 5.65
C LEU A 238 -14.50 -21.10 5.74
N GLY A 239 -15.21 -22.22 5.76
CA GLY A 239 -14.59 -23.56 5.82
C GLY A 239 -13.63 -23.82 4.66
N VAL A 240 -14.01 -23.47 3.44
CA VAL A 240 -13.17 -23.66 2.25
C VAL A 240 -11.94 -22.74 2.27
N ILE A 241 -12.12 -21.46 2.68
CA ILE A 241 -10.97 -20.54 2.82
C ILE A 241 -9.98 -21.09 3.85
N LEU A 242 -10.44 -21.45 5.03
CA LEU A 242 -9.56 -21.87 6.12
C LEU A 242 -8.88 -23.22 5.86
N GLU A 243 -9.59 -24.17 5.21
CA GLU A 243 -9.02 -25.46 4.79
C GLU A 243 -7.83 -25.25 3.85
N TYR A 244 -8.06 -24.50 2.77
CA TYR A 244 -7.01 -24.20 1.79
C TYR A 244 -5.81 -23.53 2.45
N ARG A 245 -6.06 -22.50 3.29
CA ARG A 245 -4.99 -21.74 3.93
C ARG A 245 -4.18 -22.55 4.94
N MET A 246 -4.84 -23.47 5.63
CA MET A 246 -4.16 -24.40 6.52
C MET A 246 -3.29 -25.41 5.74
N GLN A 247 -3.80 -25.96 4.62
CA GLN A 247 -3.07 -26.91 3.79
C GLN A 247 -1.86 -26.27 3.08
N GLU A 248 -2.02 -25.01 2.63
CA GLU A 248 -0.95 -24.25 1.96
C GLU A 248 -0.09 -23.45 2.96
N GLU A 249 -0.30 -23.62 4.26
CA GLU A 249 0.45 -22.93 5.33
C GLU A 249 0.50 -21.39 5.13
N LEU A 250 -0.65 -20.76 4.77
CA LEU A 250 -0.75 -19.35 4.49
C LEU A 250 -1.14 -18.55 5.73
N THR A 251 -0.34 -17.53 6.05
CA THR A 251 -0.54 -16.64 7.20
C THR A 251 -1.92 -15.98 7.18
N THR A 252 -2.66 -16.14 8.28
CA THR A 252 -4.03 -15.63 8.41
C THR A 252 -4.25 -14.98 9.78
N PHE A 253 -4.80 -13.75 9.73
CA PHE A 253 -5.20 -12.98 10.91
C PHE A 253 -6.71 -12.92 11.03
N PHE A 254 -7.16 -12.72 12.27
CA PHE A 254 -8.58 -12.62 12.57
C PHE A 254 -8.84 -11.51 13.58
N SER A 255 -10.02 -10.89 13.48
CA SER A 255 -10.61 -10.19 14.62
C SER A 255 -12.01 -10.70 14.91
N SER A 256 -12.38 -10.64 16.17
CA SER A 256 -13.71 -11.04 16.65
C SER A 256 -14.07 -10.28 17.92
N ASN A 257 -15.34 -10.25 18.27
CA ASN A 257 -15.77 -9.83 19.59
C ASN A 257 -15.81 -11.01 20.59
N PHE A 258 -15.64 -12.22 20.09
CA PHE A 258 -15.62 -13.46 20.86
C PHE A 258 -14.20 -13.98 21.05
N SER A 259 -13.90 -14.54 22.21
CA SER A 259 -12.76 -15.46 22.37
C SER A 259 -12.93 -16.68 21.47
N MET A 260 -11.87 -17.47 21.28
CA MET A 260 -11.96 -18.68 20.45
C MET A 260 -13.00 -19.68 20.99
N ASP A 261 -13.16 -19.80 22.30
CA ASP A 261 -14.14 -20.71 22.93
C ASP A 261 -15.59 -20.18 22.72
N GLU A 262 -15.78 -18.87 22.90
CA GLU A 262 -17.09 -18.24 22.65
C GLU A 262 -17.46 -18.31 21.17
N LEU A 263 -16.49 -18.09 20.25
CA LEU A 263 -16.72 -18.23 18.81
C LEU A 263 -17.09 -19.66 18.45
N GLN A 264 -16.46 -20.66 19.06
CA GLN A 264 -16.81 -22.07 18.86
C GLN A 264 -18.26 -22.35 19.26
N ALA A 265 -18.68 -21.86 20.43
CA ALA A 265 -20.06 -21.99 20.91
C ALA A 265 -21.04 -21.27 19.95
N HIS A 266 -20.67 -20.07 19.48
CA HIS A 266 -21.47 -19.29 18.52
C HIS A 266 -21.62 -20.04 17.18
N LEU A 267 -20.53 -20.59 16.64
CA LEU A 267 -20.54 -21.34 15.37
C LEU A 267 -21.25 -22.70 15.46
N ALA A 268 -21.41 -23.25 16.67
CA ALA A 268 -22.08 -24.51 16.88
C ALA A 268 -23.62 -24.44 16.69
N VAL A 269 -24.20 -23.23 16.66
CA VAL A 269 -25.63 -23.03 16.46
C VAL A 269 -25.84 -22.33 15.12
N ASN A 270 -26.57 -22.95 14.21
CA ASN A 270 -26.90 -22.33 12.94
C ASN A 270 -28.09 -21.34 13.06
N THR A 271 -28.38 -20.61 11.99
CA THR A 271 -29.48 -19.62 11.95
C THR A 271 -30.88 -20.22 12.18
N LYS A 272 -31.04 -21.54 12.13
CA LYS A 272 -32.28 -22.26 12.45
C LYS A 272 -32.35 -22.75 13.89
N GLY A 273 -31.31 -22.50 14.70
CA GLY A 273 -31.20 -22.97 16.09
C GLY A 273 -30.73 -24.43 16.23
N GLU A 274 -30.33 -25.08 15.14
CA GLU A 274 -29.83 -26.46 15.17
C GLU A 274 -28.38 -26.47 15.65
N LYS A 275 -28.05 -27.48 16.51
CA LYS A 275 -26.70 -27.63 17.04
C LYS A 275 -25.85 -28.54 16.16
N GLU A 276 -24.74 -27.97 15.65
CA GLU A 276 -23.79 -28.67 14.78
C GLU A 276 -22.34 -28.56 15.33
N PRO A 277 -22.05 -29.10 16.53
CA PRO A 277 -20.76 -28.89 17.21
C PRO A 277 -19.57 -29.47 16.46
N VAL A 278 -19.73 -30.55 15.71
CA VAL A 278 -18.65 -31.15 14.92
C VAL A 278 -18.18 -30.21 13.79
N LYS A 279 -19.10 -29.53 13.14
CA LYS A 279 -18.78 -28.58 12.09
C LYS A 279 -18.09 -27.33 12.66
N ALA A 280 -18.59 -26.82 13.79
CA ALA A 280 -17.94 -25.71 14.49
C ALA A 280 -16.50 -26.07 14.92
N ASN A 281 -16.30 -27.27 15.47
CA ASN A 281 -14.97 -27.76 15.82
C ASN A 281 -14.00 -27.75 14.65
N ARG A 282 -14.41 -28.23 13.48
CA ARG A 282 -13.55 -28.22 12.29
C ARG A 282 -13.09 -26.82 11.92
N ILE A 283 -13.96 -25.83 11.98
CA ILE A 283 -13.61 -24.42 11.73
C ILE A 283 -12.62 -23.95 12.80
N MET A 284 -12.88 -24.21 14.07
CA MET A 284 -12.03 -23.74 15.16
C MET A 284 -10.64 -24.36 15.17
N GLU A 285 -10.49 -25.64 14.85
CA GLU A 285 -9.17 -26.27 14.70
C GLU A 285 -8.32 -25.58 13.63
N ARG A 286 -8.92 -25.17 12.52
CA ARG A 286 -8.23 -24.41 11.46
C ARG A 286 -7.84 -23.00 11.94
N ILE A 287 -8.73 -22.29 12.65
CA ILE A 287 -8.44 -20.97 13.21
C ILE A 287 -7.29 -21.08 14.24
N LYS A 288 -7.32 -22.09 15.13
CA LYS A 288 -6.28 -22.33 16.13
C LYS A 288 -4.92 -22.68 15.50
N PHE A 289 -4.92 -23.42 14.40
CA PHE A 289 -3.70 -23.69 13.64
C PHE A 289 -3.14 -22.40 13.02
N LEU A 290 -3.99 -21.62 12.36
CA LEU A 290 -3.62 -20.44 11.59
C LEU A 290 -3.27 -19.21 12.44
N SER A 291 -3.64 -19.19 13.75
CA SER A 291 -3.48 -17.97 14.55
C SER A 291 -3.23 -18.22 16.04
N ARG A 292 -2.75 -17.17 16.73
CA ARG A 292 -2.59 -17.14 18.19
C ARG A 292 -3.50 -16.06 18.78
N GLN A 293 -4.18 -16.41 19.88
CA GLN A 293 -5.19 -15.58 20.50
C GLN A 293 -4.58 -14.49 21.37
N TYR A 294 -5.03 -13.23 21.18
CA TYR A 294 -4.70 -12.08 22.01
C TYR A 294 -5.96 -11.30 22.33
N GLU A 295 -6.14 -11.00 23.60
CA GLU A 295 -7.25 -10.16 24.06
C GLU A 295 -6.87 -8.68 23.94
N MET A 296 -7.79 -7.89 23.40
CA MET A 296 -7.73 -6.44 23.43
C MET A 296 -8.90 -5.90 24.24
N ASP A 297 -8.59 -5.12 25.25
CA ASP A 297 -9.56 -4.45 26.12
C ASP A 297 -9.28 -2.94 26.16
N GLY A 298 -10.07 -2.21 26.93
CA GLY A 298 -9.93 -0.77 27.13
C GLY A 298 -11.19 0.00 26.75
N VAL A 299 -11.03 1.31 26.60
CA VAL A 299 -12.15 2.21 26.26
C VAL A 299 -12.57 2.05 24.81
N ASN A 300 -13.86 2.33 24.53
CA ASN A 300 -14.34 2.44 23.16
C ASN A 300 -13.79 3.74 22.52
N LEU A 301 -12.83 3.61 21.62
CA LEU A 301 -12.20 4.75 20.95
C LEU A 301 -13.12 5.46 19.96
N ARG A 302 -14.25 4.85 19.57
CA ARG A 302 -15.26 5.49 18.70
C ARG A 302 -16.07 6.55 19.43
N ASP A 303 -16.27 6.40 20.75
CA ASP A 303 -17.08 7.31 21.55
C ASP A 303 -16.37 8.66 21.85
N LYS A 304 -15.05 8.72 21.67
CA LYS A 304 -14.22 9.91 21.92
C LYS A 304 -13.96 10.74 20.67
N GLY A 305 -14.87 10.77 19.71
CA GLY A 305 -14.75 11.61 18.50
C GLY A 305 -13.33 11.59 17.93
N TYR A 306 -12.98 10.57 17.17
CA TYR A 306 -11.66 10.38 16.54
C TYR A 306 -11.30 11.51 15.53
N VAL A 307 -11.92 12.69 15.68
CA VAL A 307 -11.82 13.84 14.77
C VAL A 307 -10.68 14.78 15.16
N ASP A 308 -10.13 14.68 16.37
CA ASP A 308 -9.17 15.68 16.89
C ASP A 308 -7.70 15.24 16.97
N LEU A 309 -7.30 14.12 16.37
CA LEU A 309 -5.88 13.71 16.34
C LEU A 309 -5.11 14.21 15.11
N LYS A 310 -5.73 14.97 14.23
CA LYS A 310 -5.04 15.82 13.25
C LYS A 310 -5.37 17.26 13.60
N GLY A 311 -4.53 17.83 14.47
CA GLY A 311 -4.51 19.26 14.68
C GLY A 311 -4.50 19.96 13.31
N THR A 312 -5.54 20.70 13.04
CA THR A 312 -5.52 21.76 12.04
C THR A 312 -4.50 22.78 12.53
N ASP A 313 -3.37 22.86 11.86
CA ASP A 313 -2.58 24.07 11.61
C ASP A 313 -2.15 24.07 10.14
#